data_33f59aa18a389f266468817c75fab469
#
_entry.id   33f59aa18a389f266468817c75fab469
#
_cell.length_a   1.000
_cell.length_b   1.000
_cell.length_c   1.000
_cell.angle_alpha   90.00
_cell.angle_beta   90.00
_cell.angle_gamma   90.00
#
_symmetry.space_group_name_H-M   'P 1'
#
loop_
_entity.id
_entity.type
_entity.pdbx_description
1 polymer ?
#
loop_
_entity_poly.entity_id
_entity_poly.type
_entity_poly.pdbx_seq_one_letter_code
_entity_poly.pdbx_strand_id
1 'polypeptide(L)'
;MRKEVHKDALKGLVGCLVLALLIFILALIAMKMGSITISYRELFEGLFVAYDKRVATIYDLRFPRIIVALLGGAALSCSGLLFQAVLKNPLADPGIIGISGGASLAASVISGLFPVLYFSVPLFAFLGGLLAFVLIYSLSWKGSLDPVRIILIGIAVAAV
;
A
#
# COMPACT_ATOMS: atom_id res chain seq x y z
N MET A 1 -0.26 -35.25 -14.19
CA MET A 1 -0.26 -33.82 -14.54
C MET A 1 -1.55 -33.09 -14.11
N ARG A 2 -2.76 -33.50 -14.54
CA ARG A 2 -4.03 -32.80 -14.20
C ARG A 2 -4.38 -32.80 -12.69
N LYS A 3 -4.08 -33.87 -11.96
CA LYS A 3 -4.31 -34.00 -10.50
C LYS A 3 -3.35 -33.14 -9.66
N GLU A 4 -2.15 -32.92 -10.10
CA GLU A 4 -1.15 -32.06 -9.43
C GLU A 4 -1.53 -30.58 -9.57
N VAL A 5 -1.91 -30.17 -10.78
CA VAL A 5 -2.38 -28.78 -11.02
C VAL A 5 -3.61 -28.46 -10.16
N HIS A 6 -4.53 -29.42 -9.98
CA HIS A 6 -5.71 -29.24 -9.12
C HIS A 6 -5.34 -29.10 -7.63
N LYS A 7 -4.35 -29.85 -7.14
CA LYS A 7 -3.87 -29.76 -5.76
C LYS A 7 -3.18 -28.42 -5.49
N ASP A 8 -2.40 -27.95 -6.43
CA ASP A 8 -1.68 -26.66 -6.25
C ASP A 8 -2.65 -25.47 -6.35
N ALA A 9 -3.65 -25.54 -7.23
CA ALA A 9 -4.74 -24.56 -7.28
C ALA A 9 -5.55 -24.55 -5.97
N LEU A 10 -5.85 -25.71 -5.41
CA LEU A 10 -6.58 -25.81 -4.13
C LEU A 10 -5.77 -25.25 -2.97
N LYS A 11 -4.48 -25.52 -2.89
CA LYS A 11 -3.57 -24.93 -1.88
C LYS A 11 -3.52 -23.41 -2.01
N GLY A 12 -3.42 -22.90 -3.24
CA GLY A 12 -3.47 -21.45 -3.50
C GLY A 12 -4.78 -20.82 -3.03
N LEU A 13 -5.90 -21.44 -3.35
CA LEU A 13 -7.24 -20.97 -2.92
C LEU A 13 -7.36 -20.96 -1.39
N VAL A 14 -6.95 -22.05 -0.74
CA VAL A 14 -6.95 -22.14 0.74
C VAL A 14 -6.05 -21.06 1.35
N GLY A 15 -4.87 -20.85 0.80
CA GLY A 15 -3.98 -19.78 1.24
C GLY A 15 -4.61 -18.38 1.13
N CYS A 16 -5.26 -18.08 0.00
CA CYS A 16 -5.99 -16.82 -0.18
C CYS A 16 -7.15 -16.66 0.83
N LEU A 17 -7.91 -17.73 1.08
CA LEU A 17 -9.01 -17.69 2.06
C LEU A 17 -8.50 -17.46 3.49
N VAL A 18 -7.40 -18.13 3.88
CA VAL A 18 -6.77 -17.94 5.19
C VAL A 18 -6.27 -16.51 5.35
N LEU A 19 -5.59 -15.96 4.33
CA LEU A 19 -5.13 -14.57 4.35
C LEU A 19 -6.30 -13.58 4.42
N ALA A 20 -7.35 -13.79 3.65
CA ALA A 20 -8.54 -12.95 3.68
C ALA A 20 -9.22 -12.97 5.05
N LEU A 21 -9.34 -14.15 5.68
CA LEU A 21 -9.86 -14.28 7.03
C LEU A 21 -8.99 -13.54 8.06
N LEU A 22 -7.67 -13.68 7.94
CA LEU A 22 -6.71 -13.00 8.83
C LEU A 22 -6.80 -11.48 8.68
N ILE A 23 -6.88 -10.96 7.46
CA ILE A 23 -7.08 -9.52 7.19
C ILE A 23 -8.40 -9.05 7.81
N PHE A 24 -9.48 -9.82 7.66
CA PHE A 24 -10.78 -9.49 8.23
C PHE A 24 -10.73 -9.43 9.77
N ILE A 25 -10.10 -10.42 10.42
CA ILE A 25 -9.89 -10.43 11.87
C ILE A 25 -9.08 -9.22 12.31
N LEU A 26 -7.98 -8.90 11.61
CA LEU A 26 -7.15 -7.74 11.93
C LEU A 26 -7.92 -6.43 11.78
N ALA A 27 -8.78 -6.30 10.77
CA ALA A 27 -9.63 -5.13 10.58
C ALA A 27 -10.63 -4.97 11.74
N LEU A 28 -11.25 -6.05 12.20
CA LEU A 28 -12.13 -6.03 13.37
C LEU A 28 -11.38 -5.62 14.66
N ILE A 29 -10.17 -6.14 14.86
CA ILE A 29 -9.32 -5.75 15.98
C ILE A 29 -8.96 -4.26 15.90
N ALA A 30 -8.57 -3.78 14.72
CA ALA A 30 -8.21 -2.38 14.48
C ALA A 30 -9.38 -1.42 14.74
N MET A 31 -10.61 -1.82 14.45
CA MET A 31 -11.80 -1.03 14.80
C MET A 31 -11.99 -0.90 16.31
N LYS A 32 -11.62 -1.92 17.08
CA LYS A 32 -11.77 -1.92 18.55
C LYS A 32 -10.62 -1.19 19.26
N MET A 33 -9.39 -1.30 18.74
CA MET A 33 -8.19 -0.72 19.39
C MET A 33 -8.11 0.79 19.18
N GLY A 34 -7.97 1.55 20.27
CA GLY A 34 -7.75 3.00 20.23
C GLY A 34 -8.21 3.67 21.52
N SER A 35 -8.09 5.00 21.58
CA SER A 35 -8.41 5.82 22.77
C SER A 35 -9.89 5.76 23.21
N ILE A 36 -10.79 5.47 22.27
CA ILE A 36 -12.21 5.24 22.57
C ILE A 36 -12.43 3.73 22.50
N THR A 37 -12.70 3.09 23.63
CA THR A 37 -13.02 1.66 23.72
C THR A 37 -14.51 1.46 23.64
N ILE A 38 -14.96 0.64 22.70
CA ILE A 38 -16.36 0.18 22.59
C ILE A 38 -16.38 -1.34 22.41
N SER A 39 -17.51 -1.91 22.88
CA SER A 39 -17.81 -3.32 22.67
C SER A 39 -18.26 -3.54 21.22
N TYR A 40 -18.06 -4.74 20.69
CA TYR A 40 -18.60 -5.11 19.36
C TYR A 40 -20.13 -5.00 19.30
N ARG A 41 -20.80 -5.23 20.41
CA ARG A 41 -22.27 -5.07 20.54
C ARG A 41 -22.67 -3.61 20.37
N GLU A 42 -22.00 -2.69 21.08
CA GLU A 42 -22.25 -1.25 20.97
C GLU A 42 -21.93 -0.73 19.59
N LEU A 43 -20.87 -1.25 18.93
CA LEU A 43 -20.55 -0.93 17.54
C LEU A 43 -21.68 -1.32 16.60
N PHE A 44 -22.21 -2.53 16.74
CA PHE A 44 -23.30 -3.03 15.91
C PHE A 44 -24.60 -2.25 16.16
N GLU A 45 -24.96 -2.06 17.43
CA GLU A 45 -26.15 -1.30 17.82
C GLU A 45 -26.07 0.16 17.34
N GLY A 46 -24.92 0.82 17.47
CA GLY A 46 -24.71 2.20 17.05
C GLY A 46 -24.65 2.41 15.54
N LEU A 47 -24.31 1.38 14.75
CA LEU A 47 -24.31 1.45 13.29
C LEU A 47 -25.67 1.11 12.67
N PHE A 48 -26.43 0.21 13.28
CA PHE A 48 -27.64 -0.37 12.64
C PHE A 48 -28.96 -0.14 13.39
N VAL A 49 -28.91 0.20 14.70
CA VAL A 49 -30.13 0.25 15.51
C VAL A 49 -30.40 1.65 16.07
N ALA A 50 -29.40 2.31 16.68
CA ALA A 50 -29.55 3.62 17.29
C ALA A 50 -28.28 4.46 17.10
N TYR A 51 -28.44 5.74 16.74
CA TYR A 51 -27.29 6.65 16.58
C TYR A 51 -26.55 6.84 17.92
N ASP A 52 -25.29 6.42 17.98
CA ASP A 52 -24.35 6.74 19.06
C ASP A 52 -23.20 7.59 18.51
N LYS A 53 -23.04 8.81 19.06
CA LYS A 53 -21.99 9.75 18.65
C LYS A 53 -20.58 9.16 18.77
N ARG A 54 -20.32 8.30 19.75
CA ARG A 54 -19.01 7.64 19.95
C ARG A 54 -18.75 6.66 18.83
N VAL A 55 -19.76 5.88 18.43
CA VAL A 55 -19.68 4.93 17.32
C VAL A 55 -19.48 5.66 16.00
N ALA A 56 -20.24 6.74 15.76
CA ALA A 56 -20.06 7.59 14.57
C ALA A 56 -18.64 8.15 14.50
N THR A 57 -18.10 8.69 15.60
CA THR A 57 -16.72 9.20 15.65
C THR A 57 -15.68 8.11 15.32
N ILE A 58 -15.87 6.89 15.82
CA ILE A 58 -14.98 5.77 15.53
C ILE A 58 -15.07 5.38 14.04
N TYR A 59 -16.27 5.29 13.51
CA TYR A 59 -16.49 5.00 12.10
C TYR A 59 -15.81 6.03 11.21
N ASP A 60 -16.02 7.32 11.48
CA ASP A 60 -15.46 8.40 10.68
C ASP A 60 -13.93 8.49 10.74
N LEU A 61 -13.32 8.10 11.84
CA LEU A 61 -11.86 8.20 12.02
C LEU A 61 -11.11 6.91 11.72
N ARG A 62 -11.67 5.75 12.04
CA ARG A 62 -10.96 4.46 11.94
C ARG A 62 -11.25 3.74 10.64
N PHE A 63 -12.50 3.76 10.18
CA PHE A 63 -12.88 3.05 8.96
C PHE A 63 -12.09 3.53 7.72
N PRO A 64 -11.94 4.85 7.47
CA PRO A 64 -11.15 5.32 6.33
C PRO A 64 -9.68 4.88 6.42
N ARG A 65 -9.10 4.85 7.62
CA ARG A 65 -7.71 4.39 7.82
C ARG A 65 -7.52 2.91 7.48
N ILE A 66 -8.49 2.08 7.87
CA ILE A 66 -8.47 0.65 7.54
C ILE A 66 -8.58 0.46 6.02
N ILE A 67 -9.48 1.18 5.36
CA ILE A 67 -9.64 1.10 3.89
C ILE A 67 -8.36 1.56 3.19
N VAL A 68 -7.76 2.68 3.61
CA VAL A 68 -6.50 3.17 3.02
C VAL A 68 -5.38 2.16 3.23
N ALA A 69 -5.27 1.54 4.41
CA ALA A 69 -4.27 0.51 4.67
C ALA A 69 -4.46 -0.74 3.80
N LEU A 70 -5.71 -1.17 3.60
CA LEU A 70 -6.04 -2.31 2.73
C LEU A 70 -5.71 -2.00 1.25
N LEU A 71 -6.14 -0.83 0.76
CA LEU A 71 -5.88 -0.41 -0.62
C LEU A 71 -4.39 -0.20 -0.87
N GLY A 72 -3.69 0.45 0.07
CA GLY A 72 -2.24 0.66 0.00
C GLY A 72 -1.47 -0.66 -0.01
N GLY A 73 -1.82 -1.59 0.89
CA GLY A 73 -1.22 -2.93 0.93
C GLY A 73 -1.48 -3.73 -0.35
N ALA A 74 -2.70 -3.69 -0.88
CA ALA A 74 -3.03 -4.33 -2.14
C ALA A 74 -2.24 -3.73 -3.32
N ALA A 75 -2.16 -2.40 -3.40
CA ALA A 75 -1.40 -1.71 -4.45
C ALA A 75 0.09 -2.05 -4.39
N LEU A 76 0.69 -2.06 -3.20
CA LEU A 76 2.09 -2.45 -3.01
C LEU A 76 2.33 -3.91 -3.38
N SER A 77 1.43 -4.83 -3.03
CA SER A 77 1.54 -6.24 -3.39
C SER A 77 1.46 -6.45 -4.90
N CYS A 78 0.52 -5.79 -5.57
CA CYS A 78 0.42 -5.83 -7.04
C CYS A 78 1.67 -5.26 -7.71
N SER A 79 2.17 -4.11 -7.23
CA SER A 79 3.41 -3.51 -7.72
C SER A 79 4.60 -4.45 -7.55
N GLY A 80 4.72 -5.08 -6.36
CA GLY A 80 5.77 -6.06 -6.07
C GLY A 80 5.76 -7.24 -7.03
N LEU A 81 4.59 -7.84 -7.26
CA LEU A 81 4.43 -8.96 -8.21
C LEU A 81 4.82 -8.58 -9.64
N LEU A 82 4.35 -7.43 -10.12
CA LEU A 82 4.72 -6.93 -11.45
C LEU A 82 6.23 -6.70 -11.56
N PHE A 83 6.82 -6.15 -10.52
CA PHE A 83 8.25 -5.89 -10.45
C PHE A 83 9.07 -7.17 -10.52
N GLN A 84 8.73 -8.17 -9.70
CA GLN A 84 9.36 -9.49 -9.71
C GLN A 84 9.24 -10.18 -11.05
N ALA A 85 8.08 -10.05 -11.71
CA ALA A 85 7.85 -10.63 -13.04
C ALA A 85 8.70 -9.95 -14.13
N VAL A 86 8.77 -8.60 -14.14
CA VAL A 86 9.53 -7.83 -15.12
C VAL A 86 11.04 -8.05 -14.96
N LEU A 87 11.54 -8.02 -13.73
CA LEU A 87 12.95 -8.22 -13.44
C LEU A 87 13.37 -9.70 -13.42
N LYS A 88 12.40 -10.62 -13.52
CA LYS A 88 12.61 -12.08 -13.40
C LYS A 88 13.39 -12.46 -12.14
N ASN A 89 13.18 -11.71 -11.06
CA ASN A 89 13.88 -11.88 -9.80
C ASN A 89 12.86 -11.86 -8.64
N PRO A 90 12.68 -12.97 -7.92
CA PRO A 90 11.74 -13.05 -6.80
C PRO A 90 12.13 -12.19 -5.60
N LEU A 91 13.38 -11.71 -5.55
CA LEU A 91 13.88 -10.80 -4.51
C LEU A 91 13.72 -9.32 -4.86
N ALA A 92 13.15 -9.01 -6.03
CA ALA A 92 12.94 -7.63 -6.43
C ALA A 92 11.85 -6.98 -5.55
N ASP A 93 12.19 -5.81 -5.00
CA ASP A 93 11.30 -5.00 -4.16
C ASP A 93 11.12 -3.62 -4.81
N PRO A 94 9.88 -3.18 -5.07
CA PRO A 94 9.61 -1.85 -5.63
C PRO A 94 10.05 -0.71 -4.71
N GLY A 95 10.15 -0.96 -3.39
CA GLY A 95 10.62 0.02 -2.41
C GLY A 95 12.09 0.42 -2.58
N ILE A 96 12.92 -0.47 -3.11
CA ILE A 96 14.38 -0.23 -3.25
C ILE A 96 14.70 0.72 -4.41
N ILE A 97 13.79 0.92 -5.37
CA ILE A 97 14.07 1.63 -6.62
C ILE A 97 14.04 3.16 -6.49
N GLY A 98 13.78 3.69 -5.31
CA GLY A 98 13.81 5.13 -5.10
C GLY A 98 12.56 5.91 -5.55
N ILE A 99 11.59 5.26 -6.19
CA ILE A 99 10.31 5.89 -6.58
C ILE A 99 9.57 6.41 -5.35
N SER A 100 9.56 5.61 -4.26
CA SER A 100 8.97 5.99 -2.99
C SER A 100 9.65 7.22 -2.36
N GLY A 101 10.96 7.37 -2.56
CA GLY A 101 11.72 8.55 -2.13
C GLY A 101 11.21 9.83 -2.80
N GLY A 102 11.06 9.81 -4.13
CA GLY A 102 10.50 10.94 -4.87
C GLY A 102 9.05 11.29 -4.47
N ALA A 103 8.23 10.28 -4.23
CA ALA A 103 6.87 10.48 -3.74
C ALA A 103 6.85 11.12 -2.33
N SER A 104 7.68 10.61 -1.41
CA SER A 104 7.80 11.12 -0.05
C SER A 104 8.37 12.53 0.00
N LEU A 105 9.37 12.83 -0.82
CA LEU A 105 9.94 14.17 -0.94
C LEU A 105 8.85 15.18 -1.38
N ALA A 106 8.14 14.87 -2.46
CA ALA A 106 7.07 15.75 -2.95
C ALA A 106 5.95 15.93 -1.91
N ALA A 107 5.54 14.86 -1.24
CA ALA A 107 4.55 14.94 -0.17
C ALA A 107 5.03 15.83 0.98
N SER A 108 6.29 15.70 1.42
CA SER A 108 6.88 16.48 2.50
C SER A 108 7.01 17.96 2.14
N VAL A 109 7.44 18.27 0.91
CA VAL A 109 7.57 19.64 0.42
C VAL A 109 6.19 20.33 0.38
N ILE A 110 5.17 19.66 -0.18
CA ILE A 110 3.83 20.25 -0.26
C ILE A 110 3.20 20.42 1.13
N SER A 111 3.31 19.41 1.99
CA SER A 111 2.76 19.47 3.35
C SER A 111 3.45 20.55 4.22
N GLY A 112 4.75 20.75 4.04
CA GLY A 112 5.54 21.70 4.83
C GLY A 112 5.45 23.14 4.33
N LEU A 113 5.52 23.36 3.01
CA LEU A 113 5.55 24.70 2.44
C LEU A 113 4.16 25.24 2.09
N PHE A 114 3.21 24.34 1.78
CA PHE A 114 1.86 24.73 1.33
C PHE A 114 0.76 23.98 2.10
N PRO A 115 0.59 24.23 3.42
CA PRO A 115 -0.41 23.50 4.23
C PRO A 115 -1.84 23.62 3.71
N VAL A 116 -2.15 24.70 2.99
CA VAL A 116 -3.47 24.94 2.36
C VAL A 116 -3.77 23.88 1.29
N LEU A 117 -2.74 23.30 0.67
CA LEU A 117 -2.86 22.27 -0.37
C LEU A 117 -2.90 20.83 0.19
N TYR A 118 -3.25 20.66 1.46
CA TYR A 118 -3.23 19.34 2.13
C TYR A 118 -4.00 18.25 1.34
N PHE A 119 -5.17 18.58 0.79
CA PHE A 119 -5.95 17.65 -0.02
C PHE A 119 -5.28 17.25 -1.34
N SER A 120 -4.33 18.05 -1.82
CA SER A 120 -3.58 17.77 -3.05
C SER A 120 -2.30 16.97 -2.81
N VAL A 121 -1.90 16.71 -1.56
CA VAL A 121 -0.69 15.95 -1.21
C VAL A 121 -0.60 14.60 -1.93
N PRO A 122 -1.66 13.78 -2.03
CA PRO A 122 -1.59 12.52 -2.76
C PRO A 122 -1.27 12.68 -4.25
N LEU A 123 -1.80 13.75 -4.88
CA LEU A 123 -1.52 14.05 -6.28
C LEU A 123 -0.04 14.43 -6.48
N PHE A 124 0.50 15.29 -5.62
CA PHE A 124 1.91 15.68 -5.68
C PHE A 124 2.84 14.52 -5.34
N ALA A 125 2.48 13.65 -4.40
CA ALA A 125 3.21 12.43 -4.13
C ALA A 125 3.26 11.50 -5.35
N PHE A 126 2.14 11.32 -6.05
CA PHE A 126 2.10 10.57 -7.30
C PHE A 126 3.00 11.18 -8.38
N LEU A 127 2.93 12.50 -8.57
CA LEU A 127 3.77 13.21 -9.54
C LEU A 127 5.27 13.12 -9.17
N GLY A 128 5.61 13.23 -7.89
CA GLY A 128 6.97 13.05 -7.40
C GLY A 128 7.52 11.65 -7.65
N GLY A 129 6.71 10.63 -7.39
CA GLY A 129 7.05 9.24 -7.71
C GLY A 129 7.21 9.01 -9.21
N LEU A 130 6.33 9.59 -10.03
CA LEU A 130 6.41 9.51 -11.49
C LEU A 130 7.67 10.20 -12.03
N LEU A 131 8.02 11.37 -11.52
CA LEU A 131 9.26 12.07 -11.88
C LEU A 131 10.49 11.26 -11.48
N ALA A 132 10.53 10.70 -10.28
CA ALA A 132 11.61 9.82 -9.85
C ALA A 132 11.72 8.59 -10.76
N PHE A 133 10.59 7.96 -11.13
CA PHE A 133 10.58 6.86 -12.08
C PHE A 133 11.18 7.25 -13.44
N VAL A 134 10.74 8.37 -14.05
CA VAL A 134 11.25 8.85 -15.33
C VAL A 134 12.74 9.16 -15.25
N LEU A 135 13.20 9.75 -14.16
CA LEU A 135 14.61 10.07 -13.93
C LEU A 135 15.44 8.78 -13.83
N ILE A 136 15.04 7.83 -13.00
CA ILE A 136 15.73 6.54 -12.84
C ILE A 136 15.75 5.77 -14.15
N TYR A 137 14.62 5.72 -14.86
CA TYR A 137 14.50 5.06 -16.13
C TYR A 137 15.44 5.69 -17.18
N SER A 138 15.45 7.01 -17.30
CA SER A 138 16.30 7.74 -18.27
C SER A 138 17.80 7.55 -17.99
N LEU A 139 18.20 7.59 -16.73
CA LEU A 139 19.59 7.35 -16.33
C LEU A 139 20.02 5.88 -16.51
N SER A 140 19.07 4.96 -16.41
CA SER A 140 19.34 3.52 -16.58
C SER A 140 19.42 3.09 -18.05
N TRP A 141 18.91 3.92 -18.95
CA TRP A 141 18.86 3.60 -20.38
C TRP A 141 20.23 3.74 -21.04
N LYS A 142 20.82 2.61 -21.48
CA LYS A 142 22.04 2.55 -22.33
C LYS A 142 21.88 1.46 -23.39
N GLY A 143 20.88 1.61 -24.26
CA GLY A 143 20.61 0.66 -25.33
C GLY A 143 19.83 -0.60 -24.93
N SER A 144 19.88 -1.02 -23.67
CA SER A 144 19.06 -2.07 -23.07
C SER A 144 18.79 -1.77 -21.60
N LEU A 145 17.67 -2.23 -21.09
CA LEU A 145 17.32 -2.15 -19.66
C LEU A 145 18.03 -3.29 -18.92
N ASP A 146 18.96 -2.93 -18.05
CA ASP A 146 19.63 -3.86 -17.15
C ASP A 146 19.01 -3.71 -15.75
N PRO A 147 18.40 -4.76 -15.19
CA PRO A 147 17.80 -4.74 -13.86
C PRO A 147 18.76 -4.29 -12.76
N VAL A 148 20.02 -4.71 -12.82
CA VAL A 148 21.03 -4.34 -11.80
C VAL A 148 21.30 -2.84 -11.85
N ARG A 149 21.40 -2.26 -13.03
CA ARG A 149 21.62 -0.82 -13.21
C ARG A 149 20.44 0.01 -12.70
N ILE A 150 19.21 -0.43 -12.95
CA ILE A 150 18.00 0.23 -12.44
C ILE A 150 18.04 0.28 -10.91
N ILE A 151 18.36 -0.84 -10.27
CA ILE A 151 18.44 -0.93 -8.81
C ILE A 151 19.54 -0.03 -8.25
N LEU A 152 20.75 -0.06 -8.84
CA LEU A 152 21.86 0.77 -8.37
C LEU A 152 21.59 2.27 -8.48
N ILE A 153 21.05 2.70 -9.61
CA ILE A 153 20.67 4.10 -9.83
C ILE A 153 19.53 4.49 -8.90
N GLY A 154 18.55 3.61 -8.72
CA GLY A 154 17.44 3.82 -7.81
C GLY A 154 17.88 4.03 -6.35
N ILE A 155 18.80 3.19 -5.86
CA ILE A 155 19.38 3.35 -4.53
C ILE A 155 20.14 4.70 -4.43
N ALA A 156 20.91 5.06 -5.45
CA ALA A 156 21.64 6.34 -5.45
C ALA A 156 20.69 7.54 -5.43
N VAL A 157 19.58 7.49 -6.18
CA VAL A 157 18.55 8.54 -6.17
C VAL A 157 17.78 8.60 -4.85
N ALA A 158 17.55 7.46 -4.22
CA ALA A 158 16.86 7.42 -2.93
C ALA A 158 17.72 7.92 -1.76
N ALA A 159 19.05 7.97 -1.92
CA ALA A 159 19.99 8.43 -0.90
C ALA A 159 20.19 9.96 -0.86
N VAL A 160 19.62 10.70 -1.84
CA VAL A 160 19.64 12.16 -1.96
C VAL A 160 18.38 12.78 -1.39
#